data_8202ba452be3112aeb02cab401346be7
#
_entry.id   8202ba452be3112aeb02cab401346be7
#
_cell.length_a   1.000
_cell.length_b   1.000
_cell.length_c   1.000
_cell.angle_alpha   90.00
_cell.angle_beta   90.00
_cell.angle_gamma   90.00
#
_symmetry.space_group_name_H-M   'P 1'
#
loop_
_entity.id
_entity.type
_entity.pdbx_description
1 polymer ?
#
loop_
_entity_poly.entity_id
_entity_poly.type
_entity_poly.pdbx_seq_one_letter_code
_entity_poly.pdbx_strand_id
1 'polypeptide(L)'
;MNTNGSGYGHGTGQGNGRGLGSGGPSGAELPELPGLSGLRSANAARVLELLRVAGEGGISRLELAEGTGLTPQAVSKITARLRGSGLVAEAGYRASTGGKPRTVLRLVPPAAHAVGLHLDRDELTVVLLDLAGVLVGRRVVPLDLGAGAEAVVEAVAVEVESLLTASDPGGALSAGPLSGPLSTGRSSAGQVSARHPGCVPAQLPATPAPGPAGSVAGPGPAPWPAQPAPQPAESGPDTHTSHRVLGVGVAMPGPLDHTSGIPHRVTGFPQWDGFPLRDALAERLGLPVALDKDTNAAALGLALQTNAAALGLALQGSGDSFAYLHLGTGLGAGLVLGGGLYRGARTGAGEFGHQVVQLDGPSCGCGRRGCIEALCLEAVADGDLAGAARILGVGAANLVELLDIDRVLLGGRVVEGAAGTFVRGVGEQAPVPVELANGGPHTVAQGAAQLVLAPVFGRAEAAFSPPLPPSRTGQKIR
;
A
#
# COMPACT_ATOMS: atom_id res chain seq x y z
N MET A 1 -17.94 68.14 23.01
CA MET A 1 -17.20 68.61 24.18
C MET A 1 -16.36 67.49 24.75
N ASN A 2 -15.12 67.85 24.94
CA ASN A 2 -14.00 67.14 25.53
C ASN A 2 -13.24 66.10 24.67
N THR A 3 -12.20 66.69 24.16
CA THR A 3 -10.90 66.17 23.71
C THR A 3 -10.10 65.62 24.85
N ASN A 4 -9.40 64.50 24.61
CA ASN A 4 -8.06 64.28 25.17
C ASN A 4 -7.23 63.36 24.28
N GLY A 5 -6.18 63.90 23.71
CA GLY A 5 -5.12 63.19 23.01
C GLY A 5 -3.98 62.87 23.98
N SER A 6 -3.21 61.89 23.64
CA SER A 6 -1.83 61.61 24.10
C SER A 6 -1.20 60.67 23.05
N GLY A 7 -0.23 61.02 22.31
CA GLY A 7 1.11 61.32 22.60
C GLY A 7 1.93 60.08 22.17
N TYR A 8 2.36 59.99 20.86
CA TYR A 8 3.31 58.93 20.40
C TYR A 8 4.73 59.39 20.67
N GLY A 9 5.43 58.69 21.57
CA GLY A 9 6.87 58.79 21.79
C GLY A 9 7.65 57.92 20.79
N HIS A 10 8.52 58.57 20.00
CA HIS A 10 9.53 57.87 19.19
C HIS A 10 10.66 57.35 20.08
N GLY A 11 10.81 56.00 20.10
CA GLY A 11 11.98 55.30 20.64
C GLY A 11 12.77 54.67 19.51
N THR A 12 13.93 55.25 19.19
CA THR A 12 14.94 54.66 18.30
C THR A 12 15.70 53.56 19.05
N GLY A 13 15.41 52.30 18.76
CA GLY A 13 16.16 51.14 19.25
C GLY A 13 16.89 50.46 18.09
N GLN A 14 18.21 50.54 18.09
CA GLN A 14 19.09 49.74 17.26
C GLN A 14 18.93 48.27 17.66
N GLY A 15 18.38 47.43 16.77
CA GLY A 15 18.25 46.00 16.94
C GLY A 15 19.13 45.24 15.96
N ASN A 16 20.06 44.47 16.52
CA ASN A 16 20.95 43.54 15.85
C ASN A 16 20.20 42.61 14.89
N GLY A 17 20.56 42.65 13.63
CA GLY A 17 20.16 41.65 12.61
C GLY A 17 20.72 40.28 12.92
N ARG A 18 19.91 39.40 13.50
CA ARG A 18 20.13 37.94 13.41
C ARG A 18 19.44 37.45 12.16
N GLY A 19 20.26 36.98 11.22
CA GLY A 19 19.80 36.35 10.00
C GLY A 19 18.86 35.18 10.32
N LEU A 20 17.64 35.25 9.80
CA LEU A 20 16.76 34.09 9.70
C LEU A 20 17.40 33.14 8.71
N GLY A 21 18.08 32.14 9.25
CA GLY A 21 18.49 30.97 8.46
C GLY A 21 17.23 30.31 7.90
N SER A 22 17.18 30.21 6.57
CA SER A 22 16.24 29.39 5.85
C SER A 22 16.54 27.92 6.17
N GLY A 23 16.04 27.44 7.29
CA GLY A 23 15.94 26.02 7.60
C GLY A 23 14.85 25.45 6.70
N GLY A 24 15.23 24.93 5.52
CA GLY A 24 14.41 23.99 4.78
C GLY A 24 14.12 22.79 5.69
N PRO A 25 13.01 22.06 5.48
CA PRO A 25 12.66 20.93 6.31
C PRO A 25 13.83 19.94 6.32
N SER A 26 14.41 19.75 7.50
CA SER A 26 15.40 18.71 7.78
C SER A 26 14.79 17.40 7.30
N GLY A 27 15.43 16.75 6.31
CA GLY A 27 14.95 15.53 5.70
C GLY A 27 14.67 14.50 6.79
N ALA A 28 13.41 14.10 6.91
CA ALA A 28 13.01 13.01 7.78
C ALA A 28 13.84 11.78 7.40
N GLU A 29 14.59 11.24 8.37
CA GLU A 29 15.29 9.98 8.18
C GLU A 29 14.25 8.88 8.03
N LEU A 30 14.33 8.13 6.93
CA LEU A 30 13.50 6.94 6.73
C LEU A 30 13.74 5.97 7.89
N PRO A 31 12.67 5.33 8.42
CA PRO A 31 12.78 4.37 9.51
C PRO A 31 13.78 3.26 9.15
N GLU A 32 14.45 2.70 10.16
CA GLU A 32 15.36 1.57 9.99
C GLU A 32 14.57 0.32 9.59
N LEU A 33 14.36 0.15 8.31
CA LEU A 33 13.83 -1.10 7.79
C LEU A 33 14.97 -2.14 7.78
N PRO A 34 14.75 -3.36 8.30
CA PRO A 34 15.76 -4.40 8.38
C PRO A 34 16.42 -4.64 7.04
N GLY A 35 17.76 -4.46 6.98
CA GLY A 35 18.57 -4.67 5.78
C GLY A 35 18.50 -3.58 4.71
N LEU A 36 17.81 -2.46 4.93
CA LEU A 36 17.80 -1.30 4.04
C LEU A 36 18.56 -0.09 4.60
N SER A 37 19.42 -0.30 5.61
CA SER A 37 20.22 0.75 6.27
C SER A 37 21.07 1.61 5.32
N GLY A 38 21.30 1.15 4.09
CA GLY A 38 21.98 1.91 3.03
C GLY A 38 21.06 2.79 2.15
N LEU A 39 19.74 2.71 2.29
CA LEU A 39 18.75 3.40 1.44
C LEU A 39 18.18 4.69 2.03
N ARG A 40 18.70 5.14 3.16
CA ARG A 40 18.22 6.32 3.93
C ARG A 40 18.28 7.65 3.18
N SER A 41 18.69 7.70 1.92
CA SER A 41 18.76 8.95 1.18
C SER A 41 17.57 9.11 0.27
N ALA A 42 16.93 10.27 0.28
CA ALA A 42 15.88 10.65 -0.67
C ALA A 42 16.29 10.39 -2.13
N ASN A 43 17.59 10.49 -2.44
CA ASN A 43 18.13 10.23 -3.76
C ASN A 43 18.08 8.73 -4.12
N ALA A 44 18.30 7.82 -3.17
CA ALA A 44 18.18 6.39 -3.43
C ALA A 44 16.72 5.98 -3.63
N ALA A 45 15.81 6.54 -2.85
CA ALA A 45 14.36 6.34 -3.00
C ALA A 45 13.87 6.80 -4.39
N ARG A 46 14.32 7.98 -4.86
CA ARG A 46 14.01 8.48 -6.21
C ARG A 46 14.52 7.55 -7.32
N VAL A 47 15.74 7.02 -7.17
CA VAL A 47 16.31 6.05 -8.13
C VAL A 47 15.49 4.76 -8.13
N LEU A 48 15.12 4.23 -6.96
CA LEU A 48 14.27 3.04 -6.83
C LEU A 48 12.90 3.26 -7.46
N GLU A 49 12.31 4.43 -7.26
CA GLU A 49 11.01 4.75 -7.86
C GLU A 49 11.06 4.75 -9.39
N LEU A 50 12.06 5.37 -10.00
CA LEU A 50 12.23 5.34 -11.45
C LEU A 50 12.46 3.91 -11.97
N LEU A 51 13.21 3.07 -11.23
CA LEU A 51 13.40 1.66 -11.57
C LEU A 51 12.07 0.87 -11.48
N ARG A 52 11.26 1.15 -10.46
CA ARG A 52 9.94 0.53 -10.30
C ARG A 52 9.00 0.88 -11.45
N VAL A 53 8.95 2.15 -11.83
CA VAL A 53 8.10 2.66 -12.92
C VAL A 53 8.58 2.14 -14.29
N ALA A 54 9.88 2.00 -14.50
CA ALA A 54 10.45 1.46 -15.74
C ALA A 54 10.09 -0.03 -15.95
N GLY A 55 9.70 -0.75 -14.90
CA GLY A 55 9.24 -2.14 -14.96
C GLY A 55 10.26 -3.09 -15.60
N GLU A 56 9.77 -4.07 -16.34
CA GLU A 56 10.61 -5.08 -17.00
C GLU A 56 11.50 -4.49 -18.10
N GLY A 57 11.09 -3.41 -18.74
CA GLY A 57 11.86 -2.70 -19.78
C GLY A 57 13.17 -2.10 -19.24
N GLY A 58 13.22 -1.87 -17.95
CA GLY A 58 14.35 -1.29 -17.23
C GLY A 58 14.73 0.11 -17.70
N ILE A 59 15.75 0.68 -17.06
CA ILE A 59 16.21 2.05 -17.29
C ILE A 59 17.72 2.12 -17.21
N SER A 60 18.36 2.93 -18.07
CA SER A 60 19.82 3.12 -18.07
C SER A 60 20.25 4.12 -16.99
N ARG A 61 21.54 4.09 -16.61
CA ARG A 61 22.10 5.06 -15.65
C ARG A 61 22.00 6.50 -16.14
N LEU A 62 22.01 6.74 -17.45
CA LEU A 62 21.88 8.08 -18.02
C LEU A 62 20.45 8.58 -17.83
N GLU A 63 19.45 7.77 -18.21
CA GLU A 63 18.03 8.10 -18.00
C GLU A 63 17.69 8.29 -16.51
N LEU A 64 18.32 7.50 -15.61
CA LEU A 64 18.21 7.71 -14.17
C LEU A 64 18.80 9.08 -13.74
N ALA A 65 19.94 9.49 -14.30
CA ALA A 65 20.54 10.78 -14.01
C ALA A 65 19.65 11.94 -14.50
N GLU A 66 19.11 11.83 -15.70
CA GLU A 66 18.18 12.79 -16.30
C GLU A 66 16.88 12.88 -15.48
N GLY A 67 16.26 11.74 -15.14
CA GLY A 67 14.98 11.70 -14.41
C GLY A 67 15.09 12.10 -12.94
N THR A 68 16.25 11.93 -12.31
CA THR A 68 16.45 12.31 -10.90
C THR A 68 17.10 13.68 -10.72
N GLY A 69 17.71 14.25 -11.75
CA GLY A 69 18.56 15.45 -11.68
C GLY A 69 19.90 15.21 -10.95
N LEU A 70 20.29 13.96 -10.74
CA LEU A 70 21.53 13.60 -10.07
C LEU A 70 22.71 13.52 -11.05
N THR A 71 23.92 13.72 -10.54
CA THR A 71 25.13 13.51 -11.34
C THR A 71 25.30 12.03 -11.72
N PRO A 72 25.88 11.70 -12.88
CA PRO A 72 26.16 10.30 -13.29
C PRO A 72 26.99 9.51 -12.26
N GLN A 73 27.88 10.18 -11.53
CA GLN A 73 28.67 9.56 -10.45
C GLN A 73 27.79 9.19 -9.25
N ALA A 74 26.86 10.06 -8.84
CA ALA A 74 25.91 9.78 -7.76
C ALA A 74 25.00 8.59 -8.12
N VAL A 75 24.44 8.59 -9.33
CA VAL A 75 23.65 7.46 -9.84
C VAL A 75 24.44 6.16 -9.87
N SER A 76 25.70 6.20 -10.34
CA SER A 76 26.57 5.02 -10.36
C SER A 76 26.83 4.46 -8.95
N LYS A 77 27.07 5.33 -7.96
CA LYS A 77 27.28 4.92 -6.56
C LYS A 77 26.00 4.32 -5.95
N ILE A 78 24.84 4.96 -6.20
CA ILE A 78 23.53 4.47 -5.70
C ILE A 78 23.20 3.12 -6.34
N THR A 79 23.27 3.00 -7.67
CA THR A 79 22.94 1.76 -8.37
C THR A 79 23.90 0.61 -8.03
N ALA A 80 25.19 0.89 -7.78
CA ALA A 80 26.13 -0.12 -7.30
C ALA A 80 25.74 -0.66 -5.92
N ARG A 81 25.30 0.22 -5.00
CA ARG A 81 24.78 -0.19 -3.67
C ARG A 81 23.52 -1.01 -3.77
N LEU A 82 22.54 -0.56 -4.60
CA LEU A 82 21.28 -1.27 -4.81
C LEU A 82 21.50 -2.66 -5.43
N ARG A 83 22.49 -2.79 -6.32
CA ARG A 83 22.89 -4.10 -6.85
C ARG A 83 23.54 -4.97 -5.78
N GLY A 84 24.42 -4.41 -4.97
CA GLY A 84 25.05 -5.12 -3.85
C GLY A 84 24.06 -5.61 -2.80
N SER A 85 22.88 -4.94 -2.66
CA SER A 85 21.79 -5.39 -1.78
C SER A 85 20.78 -6.33 -2.47
N GLY A 86 20.98 -6.67 -3.74
CA GLY A 86 20.09 -7.55 -4.50
C GLY A 86 18.79 -6.90 -4.98
N LEU A 87 18.55 -5.62 -4.69
CA LEU A 87 17.31 -4.93 -5.07
C LEU A 87 17.22 -4.57 -6.55
N VAL A 88 18.39 -4.50 -7.23
CA VAL A 88 18.52 -4.11 -8.64
C VAL A 88 19.44 -5.08 -9.37
N ALA A 89 19.03 -5.48 -10.57
CA ALA A 89 19.82 -6.33 -11.46
C ALA A 89 20.04 -5.67 -12.82
N GLU A 90 21.02 -6.16 -13.57
CA GLU A 90 21.20 -5.81 -14.98
C GLU A 90 20.18 -6.60 -15.82
N ALA A 91 19.46 -5.88 -16.70
CA ALA A 91 18.41 -6.44 -17.56
C ALA A 91 18.89 -6.62 -19.02
N GLY A 92 20.19 -6.44 -19.28
CA GLY A 92 20.75 -6.52 -20.62
C GLY A 92 21.24 -5.17 -21.15
N TYR A 93 21.26 -5.06 -22.47
CA TYR A 93 21.77 -3.87 -23.16
C TYR A 93 20.70 -3.31 -24.12
N ARG A 94 20.56 -1.99 -24.11
CA ARG A 94 19.73 -1.29 -25.13
C ARG A 94 20.61 -0.95 -26.33
N ALA A 95 20.14 -1.23 -27.54
CA ALA A 95 20.85 -0.88 -28.77
C ALA A 95 21.16 0.62 -28.82
N SER A 96 22.34 0.98 -29.24
CA SER A 96 22.77 2.38 -29.41
C SER A 96 22.89 2.70 -30.87
N THR A 97 22.41 3.86 -31.29
CA THR A 97 22.47 4.37 -32.67
C THR A 97 23.83 4.93 -33.05
N GLY A 98 24.94 4.50 -32.41
CA GLY A 98 26.27 4.94 -32.74
C GLY A 98 27.28 5.00 -31.57
N GLY A 99 27.11 4.18 -30.55
CA GLY A 99 28.03 4.10 -29.41
C GLY A 99 28.00 2.74 -28.72
N LYS A 100 28.75 2.59 -27.61
CA LYS A 100 28.75 1.38 -26.80
C LYS A 100 27.31 1.10 -26.29
N PRO A 101 26.81 -0.14 -26.40
CA PRO A 101 25.50 -0.51 -25.86
C PRO A 101 25.36 -0.11 -24.39
N ARG A 102 24.23 0.47 -24.01
CA ARG A 102 23.97 0.95 -22.64
C ARG A 102 23.42 -0.18 -21.80
N THR A 103 24.04 -0.44 -20.65
CA THR A 103 23.52 -1.38 -19.65
C THR A 103 22.22 -0.84 -19.09
N VAL A 104 21.18 -1.66 -19.10
CA VAL A 104 19.86 -1.38 -18.54
C VAL A 104 19.75 -2.05 -17.18
N LEU A 105 19.20 -1.35 -16.21
CA LEU A 105 18.96 -1.80 -14.85
C LEU A 105 17.46 -1.99 -14.63
N ARG A 106 17.09 -2.99 -13.85
CA ARG A 106 15.69 -3.24 -13.43
C ARG A 106 15.62 -3.50 -11.92
N LEU A 107 14.48 -3.22 -11.35
CA LEU A 107 14.13 -3.67 -10.00
C LEU A 107 14.08 -5.20 -9.97
N VAL A 108 14.39 -5.80 -8.82
CA VAL A 108 14.20 -7.23 -8.55
C VAL A 108 13.00 -7.38 -7.62
N PRO A 109 11.77 -7.57 -8.15
CA PRO A 109 10.56 -7.57 -7.33
C PRO A 109 10.60 -8.56 -6.16
N PRO A 110 11.04 -9.82 -6.33
CA PRO A 110 11.06 -10.80 -5.24
C PRO A 110 12.15 -10.56 -4.19
N ALA A 111 13.04 -9.56 -4.36
CA ALA A 111 14.11 -9.30 -3.39
C ALA A 111 13.61 -8.78 -2.04
N ALA A 112 12.41 -8.24 -1.98
CA ALA A 112 11.78 -7.79 -0.74
C ALA A 112 10.26 -7.82 -0.85
N HIS A 113 9.61 -8.01 0.29
CA HIS A 113 8.16 -8.12 0.41
C HIS A 113 7.63 -7.25 1.55
N ALA A 114 6.35 -6.88 1.48
CA ALA A 114 5.62 -6.28 2.58
C ALA A 114 4.32 -7.03 2.82
N VAL A 115 3.97 -7.23 4.08
CA VAL A 115 2.68 -7.79 4.48
C VAL A 115 1.70 -6.66 4.69
N GLY A 116 0.46 -6.83 4.21
CA GLY A 116 -0.66 -5.94 4.49
C GLY A 116 -1.77 -6.67 5.19
N LEU A 117 -2.29 -6.08 6.25
CA LEU A 117 -3.38 -6.61 7.04
C LEU A 117 -4.58 -5.67 6.97
N HIS A 118 -5.77 -6.24 6.78
CA HIS A 118 -7.02 -5.56 7.03
C HIS A 118 -7.77 -6.31 8.14
N LEU A 119 -7.89 -5.66 9.28
CA LEU A 119 -8.69 -6.10 10.42
C LEU A 119 -10.08 -5.48 10.28
N ASP A 120 -11.02 -6.18 9.64
CA ASP A 120 -12.42 -5.77 9.67
C ASP A 120 -13.10 -6.35 10.91
N ARG A 121 -14.36 -6.05 11.14
CA ARG A 121 -15.09 -6.44 12.35
C ARG A 121 -15.25 -7.97 12.48
N ASP A 122 -15.40 -8.64 11.35
CA ASP A 122 -15.73 -10.06 11.23
C ASP A 122 -14.79 -10.84 10.32
N GLU A 123 -13.75 -10.17 9.77
CA GLU A 123 -12.83 -10.75 8.79
C GLU A 123 -11.41 -10.20 8.92
N LEU A 124 -10.42 -11.08 8.76
CA LEU A 124 -9.03 -10.73 8.57
C LEU A 124 -8.62 -11.04 7.13
N THR A 125 -8.17 -10.03 6.41
CA THR A 125 -7.49 -10.18 5.13
C THR A 125 -6.00 -9.96 5.31
N VAL A 126 -5.17 -10.91 4.89
CA VAL A 126 -3.71 -10.84 4.87
C VAL A 126 -3.23 -10.92 3.43
N VAL A 127 -2.38 -10.00 3.01
CA VAL A 127 -1.76 -10.00 1.68
C VAL A 127 -0.25 -9.90 1.78
N LEU A 128 0.45 -10.47 0.80
CA LEU A 128 1.89 -10.33 0.61
C LEU A 128 2.13 -9.64 -0.73
N LEU A 129 2.77 -8.48 -0.72
CA LEU A 129 3.19 -7.77 -1.92
C LEU A 129 4.70 -7.88 -2.09
N ASP A 130 5.16 -8.01 -3.34
CA ASP A 130 6.58 -7.88 -3.68
C ASP A 130 7.04 -6.41 -3.69
N LEU A 131 8.32 -6.17 -3.94
CA LEU A 131 8.89 -4.83 -3.98
C LEU A 131 8.29 -3.94 -5.08
N ALA A 132 7.76 -4.51 -6.15
CA ALA A 132 7.05 -3.75 -7.19
C ALA A 132 5.61 -3.40 -6.79
N GLY A 133 5.10 -3.98 -5.70
CA GLY A 133 3.73 -3.82 -5.23
C GLY A 133 2.75 -4.82 -5.85
N VAL A 134 3.25 -5.89 -6.48
CA VAL A 134 2.43 -6.95 -7.05
C VAL A 134 2.01 -7.95 -5.96
N LEU A 135 0.75 -8.40 -6.01
CA LEU A 135 0.20 -9.38 -5.07
C LEU A 135 0.82 -10.76 -5.31
N VAL A 136 1.57 -11.26 -4.32
CA VAL A 136 2.24 -12.57 -4.35
C VAL A 136 1.40 -13.65 -3.67
N GLY A 137 0.77 -13.30 -2.55
CA GLY A 137 -0.04 -14.23 -1.78
C GLY A 137 -1.14 -13.54 -0.99
N ARG A 138 -2.19 -14.28 -0.65
CA ARG A 138 -3.29 -13.77 0.16
C ARG A 138 -3.94 -14.86 1.01
N ARG A 139 -4.50 -14.44 2.15
CA ARG A 139 -5.40 -15.24 2.99
C ARG A 139 -6.56 -14.38 3.45
N VAL A 140 -7.73 -14.97 3.52
CA VAL A 140 -8.94 -14.34 4.06
C VAL A 140 -9.54 -15.35 5.03
N VAL A 141 -9.72 -14.95 6.28
CA VAL A 141 -10.22 -15.81 7.34
C VAL A 141 -11.23 -15.05 8.21
N PRO A 142 -12.22 -15.73 8.80
CA PRO A 142 -13.07 -15.12 9.80
C PRO A 142 -12.24 -14.61 10.98
N LEU A 143 -12.60 -13.45 11.52
CA LEU A 143 -12.01 -12.85 12.69
C LEU A 143 -13.13 -12.21 13.52
N ASP A 144 -13.13 -12.43 14.82
CA ASP A 144 -13.94 -11.67 15.74
C ASP A 144 -13.09 -10.56 16.38
N LEU A 145 -13.25 -9.34 15.90
CA LEU A 145 -12.55 -8.17 16.47
C LEU A 145 -12.94 -7.93 17.94
N GLY A 146 -14.06 -8.50 18.38
CA GLY A 146 -14.58 -8.46 19.76
C GLY A 146 -13.95 -9.48 20.70
N ALA A 147 -13.19 -10.45 20.22
CA ALA A 147 -12.61 -11.54 21.02
C ALA A 147 -11.55 -11.11 22.05
N GLY A 148 -11.13 -9.84 22.01
CA GLY A 148 -10.08 -9.28 22.85
C GLY A 148 -8.79 -9.04 22.08
N ALA A 149 -8.06 -8.00 22.48
CA ALA A 149 -6.92 -7.51 21.71
C ALA A 149 -5.78 -8.54 21.60
N GLU A 150 -5.45 -9.23 22.69
CA GLU A 150 -4.40 -10.26 22.71
C GLU A 150 -4.77 -11.46 21.83
N ALA A 151 -6.04 -11.89 21.87
CA ALA A 151 -6.51 -13.00 21.03
C ALA A 151 -6.44 -12.65 19.55
N VAL A 152 -6.79 -11.40 19.17
CA VAL A 152 -6.68 -10.91 17.82
C VAL A 152 -5.21 -10.81 17.36
N VAL A 153 -4.32 -10.29 18.23
CA VAL A 153 -2.87 -10.23 17.92
C VAL A 153 -2.31 -11.62 17.62
N GLU A 154 -2.69 -12.65 18.40
CA GLU A 154 -2.22 -14.01 18.16
C GLU A 154 -2.83 -14.60 16.87
N ALA A 155 -4.11 -14.41 16.63
CA ALA A 155 -4.77 -14.87 15.39
C ALA A 155 -4.12 -14.24 14.14
N VAL A 156 -3.83 -12.94 14.18
CA VAL A 156 -3.12 -12.23 13.12
C VAL A 156 -1.72 -12.82 12.90
N ALA A 157 -0.98 -13.07 13.99
CA ALA A 157 0.37 -13.62 13.88
C ALA A 157 0.39 -14.99 13.22
N VAL A 158 -0.53 -15.88 13.59
CA VAL A 158 -0.67 -17.21 12.99
C VAL A 158 -0.94 -17.11 11.47
N GLU A 159 -1.82 -16.20 11.06
CA GLU A 159 -2.16 -16.05 9.64
C GLU A 159 -1.03 -15.43 8.81
N VAL A 160 -0.29 -14.47 9.39
CA VAL A 160 0.92 -13.90 8.77
C VAL A 160 1.98 -14.98 8.59
N GLU A 161 2.31 -15.74 9.64
CA GLU A 161 3.28 -16.84 9.60
C GLU A 161 2.88 -17.92 8.58
N SER A 162 1.59 -18.26 8.53
CA SER A 162 1.04 -19.22 7.55
C SER A 162 1.19 -18.72 6.12
N LEU A 163 0.91 -17.43 5.86
CA LEU A 163 1.06 -16.85 4.53
C LEU A 163 2.53 -16.83 4.10
N LEU A 164 3.43 -16.40 4.98
CA LEU A 164 4.86 -16.35 4.69
C LEU A 164 5.42 -17.75 4.38
N THR A 165 5.05 -18.76 5.17
CA THR A 165 5.46 -20.14 4.94
C THR A 165 4.91 -20.71 3.63
N ALA A 166 3.65 -20.43 3.30
CA ALA A 166 3.02 -20.90 2.05
C ALA A 166 3.59 -20.23 0.80
N SER A 167 4.07 -19.00 0.93
CA SER A 167 4.63 -18.19 -0.17
C SER A 167 6.13 -18.49 -0.41
N ASP A 168 6.74 -19.28 0.45
CA ASP A 168 8.16 -19.65 0.38
C ASP A 168 8.39 -21.17 0.41
N PRO A 169 8.05 -21.89 -0.65
CA PRO A 169 8.26 -23.34 -0.72
C PRO A 169 9.74 -23.76 -0.67
N GLY A 170 10.69 -22.80 -0.77
CA GLY A 170 12.14 -23.02 -0.73
C GLY A 170 12.82 -22.58 0.56
N GLY A 171 12.11 -22.02 1.56
CA GLY A 171 12.69 -21.56 2.82
C GLY A 171 13.56 -20.30 2.71
N ALA A 172 13.35 -19.49 1.65
CA ALA A 172 14.12 -18.29 1.37
C ALA A 172 13.52 -17.00 1.99
N LEU A 173 12.27 -17.02 2.45
CA LEU A 173 11.64 -15.90 3.18
C LEU A 173 12.17 -15.88 4.62
N SER A 174 13.12 -15.04 4.89
CA SER A 174 13.66 -14.80 6.23
C SER A 174 12.87 -13.71 6.94
N ALA A 175 11.98 -14.06 7.86
CA ALA A 175 11.67 -13.20 8.99
C ALA A 175 12.95 -13.09 9.84
N GLY A 176 13.29 -11.88 10.33
CA GLY A 176 14.45 -11.70 11.21
C GLY A 176 14.42 -12.73 12.38
N PRO A 177 15.49 -12.89 13.17
CA PRO A 177 15.76 -14.09 13.95
C PRO A 177 14.65 -14.39 14.95
N LEU A 178 13.75 -15.30 14.61
CA LEU A 178 12.87 -15.99 15.54
C LEU A 178 13.67 -17.14 16.15
N SER A 179 14.42 -16.85 17.23
CA SER A 179 15.13 -17.87 18.00
C SER A 179 14.28 -18.25 19.21
N GLY A 180 13.46 -19.29 19.07
CA GLY A 180 12.83 -19.99 20.18
C GLY A 180 12.61 -21.47 19.79
N PRO A 181 12.90 -22.46 20.67
CA PRO A 181 12.83 -23.86 20.34
C PRO A 181 11.36 -24.30 20.21
N LEU A 182 10.97 -24.74 19.03
CA LEU A 182 9.70 -25.43 18.78
C LEU A 182 9.75 -26.82 19.49
N SER A 183 8.92 -26.98 20.50
CA SER A 183 8.68 -28.30 21.09
C SER A 183 7.90 -29.18 20.11
N THR A 184 8.52 -30.28 19.72
CA THR A 184 7.93 -31.31 18.86
C THR A 184 6.82 -32.07 19.58
N GLY A 185 5.57 -31.69 19.33
CA GLY A 185 4.40 -32.50 19.66
C GLY A 185 4.02 -33.37 18.46
N ARG A 186 4.39 -34.66 18.50
CA ARG A 186 3.85 -35.67 17.58
C ARG A 186 2.36 -35.83 17.83
N SER A 187 1.55 -35.68 16.79
CA SER A 187 0.21 -36.30 16.78
C SER A 187 -0.03 -36.98 15.45
N SER A 188 -0.53 -38.18 15.57
CA SER A 188 -0.64 -39.24 14.59
C SER A 188 -1.79 -39.05 13.61
N ALA A 189 -1.52 -39.49 12.39
CA ALA A 189 -2.34 -39.93 11.28
C ALA A 189 -3.86 -40.17 11.50
N GLY A 190 -4.63 -39.62 10.55
CA GLY A 190 -5.97 -40.10 10.21
C GLY A 190 -6.21 -39.88 8.72
N GLN A 191 -5.97 -40.90 7.91
CA GLN A 191 -6.36 -40.96 6.50
C GLN A 191 -7.88 -41.10 6.42
N VAL A 192 -8.55 -40.22 5.71
CA VAL A 192 -9.91 -40.44 5.19
C VAL A 192 -9.91 -40.21 3.69
N SER A 193 -10.07 -41.34 2.99
CA SER A 193 -10.26 -41.44 1.55
C SER A 193 -11.70 -41.05 1.21
N ALA A 194 -11.94 -40.07 0.39
CA ALA A 194 -13.23 -39.82 -0.26
C ALA A 194 -13.04 -39.77 -1.78
N ARG A 195 -13.52 -40.83 -2.43
CA ARG A 195 -13.67 -40.90 -3.88
C ARG A 195 -14.87 -40.09 -4.32
N HIS A 196 -14.70 -39.27 -5.34
CA HIS A 196 -15.83 -38.71 -6.11
C HIS A 196 -15.67 -39.07 -7.59
N PRO A 197 -16.79 -39.43 -8.27
CA PRO A 197 -16.77 -39.92 -9.63
C PRO A 197 -16.82 -38.82 -10.68
N GLY A 198 -16.24 -39.15 -11.82
CA GLY A 198 -15.97 -38.41 -13.03
C GLY A 198 -17.03 -37.46 -13.57
N CYS A 199 -16.51 -36.37 -14.13
CA CYS A 199 -17.17 -35.59 -15.16
C CYS A 199 -16.22 -35.50 -16.37
N VAL A 200 -16.69 -35.96 -17.51
CA VAL A 200 -16.01 -35.99 -18.80
C VAL A 200 -16.25 -34.61 -19.48
N PRO A 201 -15.24 -33.92 -19.99
CA PRO A 201 -15.50 -32.71 -20.80
C PRO A 201 -15.81 -33.08 -22.24
N ALA A 202 -16.89 -32.49 -22.76
CA ALA A 202 -17.33 -32.61 -24.14
C ALA A 202 -16.34 -31.92 -25.11
N GLN A 203 -15.94 -32.64 -26.16
CA GLN A 203 -15.16 -32.14 -27.26
C GLN A 203 -16.05 -31.31 -28.23
N LEU A 204 -15.62 -30.11 -28.56
CA LEU A 204 -16.17 -29.30 -29.67
C LEU A 204 -15.46 -29.65 -30.99
N PRO A 205 -16.17 -29.65 -32.12
CA PRO A 205 -15.61 -30.08 -33.40
C PRO A 205 -14.70 -29.04 -34.03
N ALA A 206 -13.63 -29.51 -34.68
CA ALA A 206 -12.65 -28.76 -35.40
C ALA A 206 -13.20 -28.17 -36.73
N THR A 207 -12.95 -26.92 -37.03
CA THR A 207 -13.17 -26.26 -38.31
C THR A 207 -12.01 -26.53 -39.28
N PRO A 208 -12.27 -26.78 -40.59
CA PRO A 208 -11.22 -27.12 -41.54
C PRO A 208 -10.44 -25.87 -42.00
N ALA A 209 -9.14 -26.04 -42.21
CA ALA A 209 -8.21 -25.04 -42.71
C ALA A 209 -8.37 -24.81 -44.20
N PRO A 210 -8.15 -23.56 -44.72
CA PRO A 210 -8.11 -23.28 -46.15
C PRO A 210 -6.77 -23.71 -46.77
N GLY A 211 -6.83 -24.25 -47.99
CA GLY A 211 -5.71 -24.78 -48.72
C GLY A 211 -4.75 -23.71 -49.29
N PRO A 212 -3.57 -24.08 -49.79
CA PRO A 212 -2.47 -23.17 -50.07
C PRO A 212 -2.61 -22.51 -51.43
N ALA A 213 -2.48 -21.18 -51.44
CA ALA A 213 -2.26 -20.40 -52.68
C ALA A 213 -0.78 -20.47 -53.08
N GLY A 214 -0.50 -20.85 -54.29
CA GLY A 214 0.84 -20.97 -54.83
C GLY A 214 1.59 -19.63 -54.88
N SER A 215 2.81 -19.60 -54.41
CA SER A 215 3.73 -18.50 -54.58
C SER A 215 4.91 -18.90 -55.44
N VAL A 216 5.19 -18.08 -56.46
CA VAL A 216 6.31 -18.19 -57.39
C VAL A 216 7.60 -17.81 -56.65
N ALA A 217 8.58 -18.70 -56.67
CA ALA A 217 9.87 -18.47 -56.02
C ALA A 217 10.81 -17.66 -56.92
N GLY A 218 11.29 -16.51 -56.40
CA GLY A 218 12.49 -15.84 -56.90
C GLY A 218 13.73 -16.29 -56.09
N PRO A 219 14.94 -16.23 -56.67
CA PRO A 219 16.15 -16.72 -55.95
C PRO A 219 16.51 -15.82 -54.78
N GLY A 220 16.51 -16.39 -53.56
CA GLY A 220 16.87 -15.72 -52.32
C GLY A 220 18.40 -15.65 -52.14
N PRO A 221 18.87 -14.67 -51.40
CA PRO A 221 20.31 -14.51 -51.06
C PRO A 221 20.79 -15.69 -50.20
N ALA A 222 22.10 -15.98 -50.32
CA ALA A 222 22.78 -17.09 -49.67
C ALA A 222 22.63 -17.06 -48.12
N PRO A 223 22.53 -18.22 -47.46
CA PRO A 223 22.37 -18.28 -46.02
C PRO A 223 23.64 -17.81 -45.30
N TRP A 224 23.44 -16.92 -44.33
CA TRP A 224 24.45 -16.54 -43.35
C TRP A 224 24.88 -17.75 -42.55
N PRO A 225 26.18 -17.88 -42.13
CA PRO A 225 26.61 -18.97 -41.27
C PRO A 225 25.83 -18.92 -39.96
N ALA A 226 25.28 -20.07 -39.57
CA ALA A 226 24.57 -20.24 -38.32
C ALA A 226 25.44 -19.82 -37.13
N GLN A 227 25.00 -18.83 -36.37
CA GLN A 227 25.60 -18.55 -35.08
C GLN A 227 25.38 -19.77 -34.17
N PRO A 228 26.43 -20.19 -33.40
CA PRO A 228 26.23 -21.25 -32.42
C PRO A 228 25.14 -20.82 -31.43
N ALA A 229 24.25 -21.76 -31.12
CA ALA A 229 23.23 -21.57 -30.12
C ALA A 229 23.86 -21.04 -28.81
N PRO A 230 23.24 -20.08 -28.11
CA PRO A 230 23.76 -19.63 -26.84
C PRO A 230 23.81 -20.84 -25.92
N GLN A 231 25.00 -21.15 -25.43
CA GLN A 231 25.21 -22.15 -24.40
C GLN A 231 24.36 -21.72 -23.19
N PRO A 232 23.64 -22.64 -22.51
CA PRO A 232 23.00 -22.31 -21.26
C PRO A 232 24.07 -21.73 -20.34
N ALA A 233 23.81 -20.53 -19.82
CA ALA A 233 24.69 -19.88 -18.85
C ALA A 233 24.88 -20.90 -17.71
N GLU A 234 26.14 -21.26 -17.46
CA GLU A 234 26.49 -22.05 -16.29
C GLU A 234 25.88 -21.32 -15.09
N SER A 235 25.02 -22.00 -14.36
CA SER A 235 24.47 -21.57 -13.09
C SER A 235 25.67 -21.26 -12.18
N GLY A 236 25.99 -19.95 -12.08
CA GLY A 236 26.91 -19.46 -11.06
C GLY A 236 26.36 -19.88 -9.68
N PRO A 237 27.22 -19.91 -8.65
CA PRO A 237 26.84 -20.44 -7.35
C PRO A 237 25.51 -19.80 -6.93
N ASP A 238 24.53 -20.62 -6.57
CA ASP A 238 23.24 -20.26 -6.04
C ASP A 238 23.43 -19.26 -4.89
N THR A 239 23.44 -17.98 -5.22
CA THR A 239 23.21 -16.95 -4.23
C THR A 239 21.75 -17.11 -3.85
N HIS A 240 21.48 -17.87 -2.80
CA HIS A 240 20.20 -17.87 -2.12
C HIS A 240 19.86 -16.42 -1.81
N THR A 241 19.09 -15.80 -2.69
CA THR A 241 18.56 -14.47 -2.46
C THR A 241 17.50 -14.67 -1.39
N SER A 242 17.91 -14.49 -0.13
CA SER A 242 16.95 -14.55 0.98
C SER A 242 15.91 -13.46 0.74
N HIS A 243 14.69 -13.88 0.45
CA HIS A 243 13.55 -12.99 0.28
C HIS A 243 13.28 -12.31 1.62
N ARG A 244 13.33 -10.99 1.64
CA ARG A 244 13.25 -10.20 2.87
C ARG A 244 11.85 -9.66 3.05
N VAL A 245 11.26 -9.85 4.24
CA VAL A 245 10.05 -9.12 4.66
C VAL A 245 10.46 -7.80 5.30
N LEU A 246 10.03 -6.69 4.72
CA LEU A 246 10.37 -5.33 5.17
C LEU A 246 9.59 -4.92 6.42
N GLY A 247 8.37 -5.41 6.56
CA GLY A 247 7.49 -5.10 7.67
C GLY A 247 6.04 -5.44 7.37
N VAL A 248 5.18 -5.06 8.30
CA VAL A 248 3.74 -5.31 8.28
C VAL A 248 2.99 -3.97 8.36
N GLY A 249 2.15 -3.70 7.39
CA GLY A 249 1.18 -2.62 7.44
C GLY A 249 -0.16 -3.14 7.92
N VAL A 250 -0.77 -2.44 8.86
CA VAL A 250 -2.05 -2.80 9.47
C VAL A 250 -3.07 -1.72 9.19
N ALA A 251 -4.22 -2.11 8.69
CA ALA A 251 -5.39 -1.27 8.50
C ALA A 251 -6.53 -1.80 9.35
N MET A 252 -7.20 -0.93 10.11
CA MET A 252 -8.35 -1.29 10.94
C MET A 252 -9.35 -0.14 11.02
N PRO A 253 -10.60 -0.40 11.45
CA PRO A 253 -11.56 0.67 11.70
C PRO A 253 -11.04 1.68 12.71
N GLY A 254 -11.30 2.98 12.44
CA GLY A 254 -10.97 4.06 13.38
C GLY A 254 -12.03 4.25 14.48
N PRO A 255 -11.82 5.26 15.33
CA PRO A 255 -10.69 6.19 15.36
C PRO A 255 -9.40 5.59 15.94
N LEU A 256 -8.25 6.05 15.45
CA LEU A 256 -6.93 5.65 15.95
C LEU A 256 -5.90 6.78 15.76
N ASP A 257 -4.77 6.72 16.45
CA ASP A 257 -3.61 7.54 16.19
C ASP A 257 -2.52 6.72 15.48
N HIS A 258 -2.31 6.98 14.19
CA HIS A 258 -1.29 6.28 13.40
C HIS A 258 0.14 6.55 13.86
N THR A 259 0.38 7.70 14.53
CA THR A 259 1.72 8.08 14.99
C THR A 259 2.15 7.27 16.20
N SER A 260 1.26 7.14 17.20
CA SER A 260 1.49 6.29 18.37
C SER A 260 1.21 4.81 18.13
N GLY A 261 0.41 4.48 17.09
CA GLY A 261 0.00 3.11 16.79
C GLY A 261 -1.08 2.57 17.75
N ILE A 262 -1.91 3.48 18.27
CA ILE A 262 -2.91 3.18 19.30
C ILE A 262 -4.31 3.41 18.76
N PRO A 263 -5.17 2.37 18.71
CA PRO A 263 -6.61 2.54 18.51
C PRO A 263 -7.26 3.30 19.67
N HIS A 264 -8.32 4.03 19.36
CA HIS A 264 -9.16 4.69 20.34
C HIS A 264 -10.51 3.99 20.42
N ARG A 265 -11.59 4.76 20.69
CA ARG A 265 -12.95 4.23 20.84
C ARG A 265 -13.49 3.69 19.51
N VAL A 266 -12.98 2.55 19.06
CA VAL A 266 -13.52 1.86 17.90
C VAL A 266 -14.99 1.52 18.17
N THR A 267 -15.88 2.00 17.32
CA THR A 267 -17.34 1.85 17.51
C THR A 267 -17.75 0.38 17.60
N GLY A 268 -18.33 0.00 18.73
CA GLY A 268 -18.73 -1.38 19.03
C GLY A 268 -17.65 -2.22 19.72
N PHE A 269 -16.40 -1.72 19.85
CA PHE A 269 -15.28 -2.49 20.37
C PHE A 269 -14.45 -1.68 21.40
N PRO A 270 -15.00 -1.42 22.60
CA PRO A 270 -14.35 -0.57 23.61
C PRO A 270 -13.03 -1.11 24.14
N GLN A 271 -12.77 -2.42 24.01
CA GLN A 271 -11.52 -3.08 24.45
C GLN A 271 -10.28 -2.63 23.67
N TRP A 272 -10.44 -1.95 22.52
CA TRP A 272 -9.35 -1.42 21.75
C TRP A 272 -8.87 -0.04 22.22
N ASP A 273 -9.64 0.65 23.07
CA ASP A 273 -9.30 2.01 23.51
C ASP A 273 -8.00 2.02 24.33
N GLY A 274 -6.96 2.62 23.76
CA GLY A 274 -5.65 2.72 24.40
C GLY A 274 -4.75 1.48 24.26
N PHE A 275 -5.16 0.42 23.56
CA PHE A 275 -4.33 -0.76 23.37
C PHE A 275 -3.18 -0.46 22.39
N PRO A 276 -1.91 -0.77 22.73
CA PRO A 276 -0.75 -0.47 21.89
C PRO A 276 -0.60 -1.50 20.75
N LEU A 277 -1.58 -1.56 19.84
CA LEU A 277 -1.71 -2.60 18.81
C LEU A 277 -0.46 -2.72 17.92
N ARG A 278 0.07 -1.58 17.46
CA ARG A 278 1.28 -1.58 16.62
C ARG A 278 2.46 -2.25 17.31
N ASP A 279 2.70 -1.87 18.55
CA ASP A 279 3.87 -2.34 19.30
C ASP A 279 3.68 -3.81 19.73
N ALA A 280 2.46 -4.22 20.08
CA ALA A 280 2.13 -5.61 20.40
C ALA A 280 2.33 -6.54 19.18
N LEU A 281 1.88 -6.11 17.98
CA LEU A 281 2.12 -6.87 16.75
C LEU A 281 3.61 -6.89 16.38
N ALA A 282 4.32 -5.78 16.55
CA ALA A 282 5.75 -5.72 16.27
C ALA A 282 6.56 -6.66 17.18
N GLU A 283 6.23 -6.72 18.46
CA GLU A 283 6.83 -7.64 19.42
C GLU A 283 6.52 -9.10 19.05
N ARG A 284 5.25 -9.40 18.75
CA ARG A 284 4.82 -10.77 18.44
C ARG A 284 5.39 -11.31 17.13
N LEU A 285 5.50 -10.44 16.10
CA LEU A 285 5.97 -10.84 14.77
C LEU A 285 7.49 -10.68 14.58
N GLY A 286 8.16 -9.91 15.43
CA GLY A 286 9.58 -9.56 15.25
C GLY A 286 9.84 -8.70 14.00
N LEU A 287 8.83 -8.01 13.49
CA LEU A 287 8.89 -7.18 12.28
C LEU A 287 8.45 -5.75 12.58
N PRO A 288 8.97 -4.74 11.85
CA PRO A 288 8.44 -3.39 11.93
C PRO A 288 6.96 -3.36 11.53
N VAL A 289 6.14 -2.65 12.30
CA VAL A 289 4.70 -2.52 12.05
C VAL A 289 4.34 -1.05 11.87
N ALA A 290 3.51 -0.76 10.87
CA ALA A 290 2.85 0.52 10.66
C ALA A 290 1.34 0.32 10.77
N LEU A 291 0.63 1.24 11.43
CA LEU A 291 -0.82 1.19 11.64
C LEU A 291 -1.50 2.43 11.05
N ASP A 292 -2.60 2.24 10.33
CA ASP A 292 -3.47 3.34 9.87
C ASP A 292 -4.93 2.89 9.83
N LYS A 293 -5.83 3.85 9.58
CA LYS A 293 -7.24 3.52 9.31
C LYS A 293 -7.37 2.75 7.99
N ASP A 294 -8.36 1.89 7.93
CA ASP A 294 -8.74 1.10 6.75
C ASP A 294 -8.91 1.98 5.50
N THR A 295 -9.67 3.06 5.62
CA THR A 295 -9.92 4.01 4.53
C THR A 295 -8.68 4.80 4.12
N ASN A 296 -7.81 5.15 5.06
CA ASN A 296 -6.52 5.79 4.77
C ASN A 296 -5.58 4.86 4.01
N ALA A 297 -5.48 3.60 4.46
CA ALA A 297 -4.67 2.59 3.81
C ALA A 297 -5.14 2.35 2.36
N ALA A 298 -6.45 2.18 2.15
CA ALA A 298 -7.03 2.04 0.83
C ALA A 298 -6.73 3.26 -0.07
N ALA A 299 -6.97 4.48 0.44
CA ALA A 299 -6.71 5.71 -0.30
C ALA A 299 -5.23 5.87 -0.69
N LEU A 300 -4.30 5.51 0.22
CA LEU A 300 -2.86 5.47 -0.08
C LEU A 300 -2.56 4.50 -1.24
N GLY A 301 -3.07 3.28 -1.17
CA GLY A 301 -2.88 2.28 -2.22
C GLY A 301 -3.37 2.76 -3.58
N LEU A 302 -4.56 3.38 -3.61
CA LEU A 302 -5.16 3.94 -4.83
C LEU A 302 -4.36 5.13 -5.38
N ALA A 303 -3.89 6.04 -4.52
CA ALA A 303 -3.05 7.17 -4.93
C ALA A 303 -1.74 6.69 -5.58
N LEU A 304 -1.14 5.62 -5.06
CA LEU A 304 0.11 5.08 -5.60
C LEU A 304 -0.08 4.35 -6.94
N GLN A 305 -1.25 3.74 -7.19
CA GLN A 305 -1.59 3.13 -8.47
C GLN A 305 -1.79 4.19 -9.56
N THR A 306 -2.52 5.26 -9.27
CA THR A 306 -2.76 6.37 -10.23
C THR A 306 -1.48 7.14 -10.55
N ASN A 307 -0.66 7.42 -9.54
CA ASN A 307 0.62 8.10 -9.74
C ASN A 307 1.62 7.26 -10.56
N ALA A 308 1.56 5.93 -10.49
CA ALA A 308 2.37 5.06 -11.34
C ALA A 308 2.01 5.18 -12.83
N ALA A 309 0.71 5.32 -13.14
CA ALA A 309 0.24 5.57 -14.50
C ALA A 309 0.56 7.00 -14.99
N ALA A 310 0.52 7.99 -14.08
CA ALA A 310 0.77 9.40 -14.39
C ALA A 310 2.26 9.76 -14.49
N LEU A 311 3.19 9.01 -13.87
CA LEU A 311 4.63 9.30 -13.93
C LEU A 311 5.22 9.13 -15.33
N GLY A 312 4.52 8.46 -16.25
CA GLY A 312 4.82 8.49 -17.69
C GLY A 312 4.54 9.87 -18.34
N LEU A 313 3.76 10.74 -17.68
CA LEU A 313 3.30 12.02 -18.23
C LEU A 313 3.55 13.26 -17.34
N ALA A 314 3.88 13.11 -16.06
CA ALA A 314 3.91 14.26 -15.15
C ALA A 314 5.07 14.25 -14.15
N LEU A 315 6.21 14.77 -14.57
CA LEU A 315 7.18 15.43 -13.68
C LEU A 315 6.69 16.83 -13.23
N GLN A 316 5.42 17.16 -13.43
CA GLN A 316 4.83 18.47 -13.11
C GLN A 316 3.57 18.32 -12.25
N GLY A 317 3.74 18.27 -11.01
CA GLY A 317 3.20 18.95 -9.86
C GLY A 317 1.70 19.28 -9.76
N SER A 318 0.75 18.46 -10.19
CA SER A 318 -0.60 18.46 -9.60
C SER A 318 -1.04 17.00 -9.42
N GLY A 319 -0.76 16.44 -8.25
CA GLY A 319 -1.31 15.14 -7.90
C GLY A 319 -2.83 15.27 -7.77
N ASP A 320 -3.58 14.27 -8.29
CA ASP A 320 -5.02 14.19 -8.15
C ASP A 320 -5.47 14.32 -6.71
N SER A 321 -6.55 15.05 -6.49
CA SER A 321 -7.25 15.11 -5.21
C SER A 321 -8.52 14.26 -5.30
N PHE A 322 -8.70 13.32 -4.38
CA PHE A 322 -9.89 12.47 -4.38
C PHE A 322 -10.30 12.02 -2.98
N ALA A 323 -11.58 11.63 -2.85
CA ALA A 323 -12.06 10.91 -1.69
C ALA A 323 -12.32 9.45 -2.05
N TYR A 324 -11.80 8.52 -1.25
CA TYR A 324 -12.21 7.12 -1.26
C TYR A 324 -13.29 6.92 -0.19
N LEU A 325 -14.49 6.52 -0.60
CA LEU A 325 -15.61 6.22 0.30
C LEU A 325 -15.79 4.71 0.41
N HIS A 326 -15.70 4.21 1.64
CA HIS A 326 -15.82 2.79 1.96
C HIS A 326 -17.14 2.53 2.69
N LEU A 327 -18.04 1.78 2.06
CA LEU A 327 -19.27 1.29 2.69
C LEU A 327 -19.22 -0.23 2.82
N GLY A 328 -18.99 -0.69 4.03
CA GLY A 328 -18.93 -2.10 4.42
C GLY A 328 -19.79 -2.34 5.65
N THR A 329 -19.20 -2.79 6.75
CA THR A 329 -19.84 -2.90 8.08
C THR A 329 -20.03 -1.54 8.75
N GLY A 330 -19.32 -0.52 8.28
CA GLY A 330 -19.42 0.88 8.64
C GLY A 330 -19.23 1.76 7.40
N LEU A 331 -19.14 3.06 7.60
CA LEU A 331 -18.92 4.04 6.55
C LEU A 331 -17.80 5.00 6.93
N GLY A 332 -16.74 5.03 6.12
CA GLY A 332 -15.60 5.93 6.30
C GLY A 332 -15.11 6.53 4.99
N ALA A 333 -14.19 7.50 5.09
CA ALA A 333 -13.50 8.05 3.94
C ALA A 333 -11.98 8.12 4.16
N GLY A 334 -11.23 7.91 3.06
CA GLY A 334 -9.82 8.24 2.96
C GLY A 334 -9.66 9.41 2.00
N LEU A 335 -8.89 10.43 2.40
CA LEU A 335 -8.73 11.66 1.62
C LEU A 335 -7.32 11.75 1.06
N VAL A 336 -7.23 12.00 -0.25
CA VAL A 336 -5.97 12.33 -0.93
C VAL A 336 -6.10 13.74 -1.47
N LEU A 337 -5.21 14.63 -1.05
CA LEU A 337 -5.21 16.04 -1.46
C LEU A 337 -3.84 16.37 -2.07
N GLY A 338 -3.84 16.88 -3.30
CA GLY A 338 -2.62 17.17 -4.03
C GLY A 338 -1.69 15.94 -4.22
N GLY A 339 -2.28 14.76 -4.35
CA GLY A 339 -1.56 13.48 -4.49
C GLY A 339 -1.03 12.88 -3.18
N GLY A 340 -1.21 13.55 -2.04
CA GLY A 340 -0.80 13.09 -0.71
C GLY A 340 -1.98 12.66 0.16
N LEU A 341 -1.80 11.58 0.94
CA LEU A 341 -2.80 11.12 1.90
C LEU A 341 -2.98 12.16 3.03
N TYR A 342 -4.21 12.64 3.23
CA TYR A 342 -4.54 13.61 4.26
C TYR A 342 -5.16 12.94 5.48
N ARG A 343 -4.41 12.85 6.55
CA ARG A 343 -4.82 12.24 7.83
C ARG A 343 -5.43 13.23 8.82
N GLY A 344 -5.25 14.54 8.56
CA GLY A 344 -5.58 15.59 9.54
C GLY A 344 -4.59 15.63 10.70
N ALA A 345 -4.83 16.55 11.63
CA ALA A 345 -3.92 16.81 12.74
C ALA A 345 -3.79 15.65 13.77
N ARG A 346 -4.76 14.75 13.83
CA ARG A 346 -4.86 13.66 14.82
C ARG A 346 -5.41 12.37 14.21
N THR A 347 -5.09 12.09 12.97
CA THR A 347 -5.65 10.96 12.19
C THR A 347 -7.19 10.96 12.09
N GLY A 348 -7.82 12.07 12.41
CA GLY A 348 -9.29 12.20 12.45
C GLY A 348 -9.92 12.63 11.13
N ALA A 349 -9.15 12.90 10.07
CA ALA A 349 -9.71 13.17 8.75
C ALA A 349 -10.43 11.92 8.22
N GLY A 350 -11.53 12.13 7.48
CA GLY A 350 -12.26 11.01 6.90
C GLY A 350 -13.28 10.31 7.83
N GLU A 351 -13.62 10.91 9.00
CA GLU A 351 -14.75 10.48 9.82
C GLU A 351 -16.09 10.87 9.15
N PHE A 352 -16.18 10.55 7.86
CA PHE A 352 -17.20 10.93 6.92
C PHE A 352 -18.58 10.36 7.30
N GLY A 353 -18.63 9.11 7.72
CA GLY A 353 -19.86 8.43 8.11
C GLY A 353 -20.58 9.13 9.25
N HIS A 354 -19.88 9.93 10.02
CA HIS A 354 -20.44 10.65 11.16
C HIS A 354 -20.86 12.09 10.86
N GLN A 355 -20.88 12.53 9.60
CA GLN A 355 -21.53 13.79 9.22
C GLN A 355 -23.06 13.65 9.45
N VAL A 356 -23.65 14.64 10.12
CA VAL A 356 -25.09 14.70 10.34
C VAL A 356 -25.75 15.38 9.15
N VAL A 357 -26.58 14.65 8.41
CA VAL A 357 -27.34 15.15 7.26
C VAL A 357 -28.85 15.21 7.53
N GLN A 358 -29.30 14.63 8.64
CA GLN A 358 -30.69 14.67 9.08
C GLN A 358 -30.75 14.85 10.59
N LEU A 359 -31.09 16.06 11.07
CA LEU A 359 -31.02 16.40 12.50
C LEU A 359 -31.82 15.44 13.40
N ASP A 360 -33.03 15.05 12.97
CA ASP A 360 -33.94 14.15 13.71
C ASP A 360 -33.88 12.70 13.20
N GLY A 361 -32.80 12.33 12.49
CA GLY A 361 -32.63 11.00 11.92
C GLY A 361 -32.35 9.91 12.96
N PRO A 362 -32.04 8.67 12.51
CA PRO A 362 -31.79 7.52 13.38
C PRO A 362 -30.61 7.75 14.29
N SER A 363 -30.56 7.01 15.40
CA SER A 363 -29.43 7.04 16.32
C SER A 363 -28.21 6.39 15.69
N CYS A 364 -27.05 7.02 15.83
CA CYS A 364 -25.76 6.48 15.38
C CYS A 364 -24.95 5.93 16.56
N GLY A 365 -24.15 4.91 16.32
CA GLY A 365 -23.23 4.32 17.32
C GLY A 365 -22.22 5.33 17.91
N CYS A 366 -21.98 6.45 17.24
CA CYS A 366 -21.15 7.54 17.77
C CYS A 366 -21.84 8.43 18.81
N GLY A 367 -23.09 8.16 19.16
CA GLY A 367 -23.91 8.92 20.12
C GLY A 367 -24.67 10.10 19.53
N ARG A 368 -24.52 10.41 18.23
CA ARG A 368 -25.28 11.44 17.51
C ARG A 368 -26.49 10.82 16.78
N ARG A 369 -27.33 11.67 16.20
CA ARG A 369 -28.46 11.26 15.36
C ARG A 369 -28.29 11.75 13.94
N GLY A 370 -28.84 11.01 12.96
CA GLY A 370 -28.89 11.38 11.55
C GLY A 370 -27.54 11.47 10.86
N CYS A 371 -26.57 10.67 11.33
CA CYS A 371 -25.30 10.48 10.65
C CYS A 371 -25.50 9.75 9.32
N ILE A 372 -24.70 10.07 8.31
CA ILE A 372 -24.75 9.40 6.99
C ILE A 372 -24.63 7.88 7.16
N GLU A 373 -23.74 7.40 8.02
CA GLU A 373 -23.54 5.98 8.31
C GLU A 373 -24.83 5.31 8.79
N ALA A 374 -25.48 5.88 9.80
CA ALA A 374 -26.72 5.31 10.34
C ALA A 374 -27.81 5.23 9.28
N LEU A 375 -27.97 6.29 8.48
CA LEU A 375 -28.95 6.35 7.39
C LEU A 375 -28.64 5.36 6.26
N CYS A 376 -27.37 5.26 5.85
CA CYS A 376 -26.95 4.31 4.81
C CYS A 376 -27.12 2.86 5.27
N LEU A 377 -26.71 2.52 6.50
CA LEU A 377 -26.79 1.16 7.00
C LEU A 377 -28.25 0.73 7.24
N GLU A 378 -29.14 1.64 7.69
CA GLU A 378 -30.57 1.38 7.80
C GLU A 378 -31.18 1.10 6.41
N ALA A 379 -30.92 1.94 5.40
CA ALA A 379 -31.38 1.74 4.04
C ALA A 379 -30.86 0.41 3.43
N VAL A 380 -29.59 0.05 3.69
CA VAL A 380 -29.02 -1.24 3.27
C VAL A 380 -29.75 -2.41 3.94
N ALA A 381 -30.03 -2.32 5.25
CA ALA A 381 -30.75 -3.37 6.00
C ALA A 381 -32.18 -3.56 5.48
N ASP A 382 -32.84 -2.49 5.04
CA ASP A 382 -34.15 -2.50 4.42
C ASP A 382 -34.16 -2.95 2.95
N GLY A 383 -32.98 -3.17 2.35
CA GLY A 383 -32.80 -3.52 0.95
C GLY A 383 -32.93 -2.32 -0.02
N ASP A 384 -33.06 -1.09 0.48
CA ASP A 384 -33.09 0.13 -0.33
C ASP A 384 -31.68 0.62 -0.69
N LEU A 385 -31.01 -0.13 -1.55
CA LEU A 385 -29.67 0.22 -2.01
C LEU A 385 -29.64 1.52 -2.84
N ALA A 386 -30.74 1.88 -3.49
CA ALA A 386 -30.85 3.14 -4.21
C ALA A 386 -30.95 4.33 -3.23
N GLY A 387 -31.71 4.17 -2.15
CA GLY A 387 -31.75 5.15 -1.06
C GLY A 387 -30.38 5.32 -0.39
N ALA A 388 -29.72 4.22 -0.06
CA ALA A 388 -28.35 4.25 0.50
C ALA A 388 -27.37 4.99 -0.44
N ALA A 389 -27.41 4.73 -1.74
CA ALA A 389 -26.57 5.39 -2.74
C ALA A 389 -26.82 6.90 -2.82
N ARG A 390 -28.08 7.34 -2.76
CA ARG A 390 -28.43 8.78 -2.73
C ARG A 390 -27.93 9.46 -1.46
N ILE A 391 -28.11 8.81 -0.29
CA ILE A 391 -27.63 9.34 1.00
C ILE A 391 -26.10 9.49 0.97
N LEU A 392 -25.39 8.46 0.48
CA LEU A 392 -23.95 8.50 0.30
C LEU A 392 -23.54 9.63 -0.66
N GLY A 393 -24.31 9.85 -1.73
CA GLY A 393 -24.10 10.90 -2.71
C GLY A 393 -24.21 12.32 -2.13
N VAL A 394 -25.16 12.57 -1.23
CA VAL A 394 -25.25 13.86 -0.52
C VAL A 394 -23.98 14.15 0.26
N GLY A 395 -23.45 13.15 0.97
CA GLY A 395 -22.18 13.31 1.68
C GLY A 395 -20.99 13.49 0.73
N ALA A 396 -20.97 12.79 -0.40
CA ALA A 396 -19.94 12.95 -1.42
C ALA A 396 -19.94 14.36 -2.00
N ALA A 397 -21.11 14.91 -2.32
CA ALA A 397 -21.26 16.29 -2.79
C ALA A 397 -20.71 17.30 -1.77
N ASN A 398 -21.04 17.12 -0.48
CA ASN A 398 -20.49 17.98 0.58
C ASN A 398 -18.95 17.95 0.63
N LEU A 399 -18.31 16.78 0.43
CA LEU A 399 -16.85 16.70 0.39
C LEU A 399 -16.27 17.41 -0.83
N VAL A 400 -16.89 17.25 -2.00
CA VAL A 400 -16.46 17.91 -3.24
C VAL A 400 -16.52 19.42 -3.08
N GLU A 401 -17.64 19.94 -2.57
CA GLU A 401 -17.83 21.38 -2.38
C GLU A 401 -16.87 21.99 -1.33
N LEU A 402 -16.52 21.21 -0.28
CA LEU A 402 -15.64 21.71 0.79
C LEU A 402 -14.15 21.59 0.47
N LEU A 403 -13.76 20.59 -0.30
CA LEU A 403 -12.35 20.24 -0.50
C LEU A 403 -11.86 20.47 -1.92
N ASP A 404 -12.75 20.77 -2.88
CA ASP A 404 -12.44 20.98 -4.30
C ASP A 404 -11.64 19.80 -4.88
N ILE A 405 -12.16 18.58 -4.69
CA ILE A 405 -11.54 17.34 -5.12
C ILE A 405 -11.99 16.96 -6.54
N ASP A 406 -11.11 16.28 -7.29
CA ASP A 406 -11.28 15.98 -8.72
C ASP A 406 -12.25 14.80 -8.97
N ARG A 407 -12.39 13.87 -8.03
CA ARG A 407 -13.21 12.65 -8.19
C ARG A 407 -13.54 11.98 -6.86
N VAL A 408 -14.50 11.05 -6.90
CA VAL A 408 -14.88 10.19 -5.78
C VAL A 408 -14.70 8.72 -6.20
N LEU A 409 -13.97 7.96 -5.39
CA LEU A 409 -13.79 6.51 -5.57
C LEU A 409 -14.62 5.76 -4.54
N LEU A 410 -15.37 4.77 -4.98
CA LEU A 410 -16.25 3.97 -4.14
C LEU A 410 -15.70 2.56 -3.93
N GLY A 411 -15.83 2.04 -2.71
CA GLY A 411 -15.46 0.66 -2.38
C GLY A 411 -16.17 0.14 -1.14
N GLY A 412 -15.79 -1.07 -0.73
CA GLY A 412 -16.40 -1.80 0.36
C GLY A 412 -17.46 -2.79 -0.10
N ARG A 413 -17.68 -3.84 0.70
CA ARG A 413 -18.49 -5.00 0.34
C ARG A 413 -19.93 -4.67 -0.09
N VAL A 414 -20.54 -3.63 0.47
CA VAL A 414 -21.91 -3.20 0.10
C VAL A 414 -21.92 -2.55 -1.28
N VAL A 415 -20.97 -1.66 -1.54
CA VAL A 415 -20.81 -1.02 -2.85
C VAL A 415 -20.50 -2.06 -3.92
N GLU A 416 -19.55 -2.97 -3.68
CA GLU A 416 -19.13 -4.00 -4.63
C GLU A 416 -20.30 -4.94 -4.99
N GLY A 417 -21.16 -5.25 -4.03
CA GLY A 417 -22.36 -6.07 -4.23
C GLY A 417 -23.43 -5.42 -5.14
N ALA A 418 -23.42 -4.09 -5.31
CA ALA A 418 -24.37 -3.34 -6.11
C ALA A 418 -23.76 -2.15 -6.86
N ALA A 419 -22.58 -2.37 -7.43
CA ALA A 419 -21.67 -1.35 -7.99
C ALA A 419 -22.37 -0.33 -8.90
N GLY A 420 -23.15 -0.81 -9.87
CA GLY A 420 -23.86 0.08 -10.80
C GLY A 420 -24.91 0.98 -10.14
N THR A 421 -25.53 0.54 -9.03
CA THR A 421 -26.50 1.33 -8.27
C THR A 421 -25.79 2.44 -7.50
N PHE A 422 -24.67 2.13 -6.84
CA PHE A 422 -23.91 3.11 -6.07
C PHE A 422 -23.20 4.14 -6.97
N VAL A 423 -22.52 3.72 -8.02
CA VAL A 423 -21.84 4.65 -8.95
C VAL A 423 -22.84 5.64 -9.55
N ARG A 424 -24.00 5.15 -9.99
CA ARG A 424 -25.05 6.00 -10.54
C ARG A 424 -25.67 6.92 -9.48
N GLY A 425 -26.12 6.36 -8.33
CA GLY A 425 -26.84 7.16 -7.32
C GLY A 425 -25.96 8.18 -6.60
N VAL A 426 -24.68 7.90 -6.42
CA VAL A 426 -23.69 8.89 -5.91
C VAL A 426 -23.37 9.91 -7.01
N GLY A 427 -23.17 9.47 -8.26
CA GLY A 427 -22.87 10.35 -9.39
C GLY A 427 -23.99 11.33 -9.77
N GLU A 428 -25.26 11.00 -9.44
CA GLU A 428 -26.37 11.94 -9.60
C GLU A 428 -26.33 13.14 -8.62
N GLN A 429 -25.59 13.01 -7.53
CA GLN A 429 -25.46 14.04 -6.50
C GLN A 429 -24.11 14.77 -6.56
N ALA A 430 -23.02 14.04 -6.86
CA ALA A 430 -21.68 14.60 -6.85
C ALA A 430 -21.36 15.29 -8.19
N PRO A 431 -20.82 16.55 -8.17
CA PRO A 431 -20.51 17.30 -9.40
C PRO A 431 -19.20 16.87 -10.07
N VAL A 432 -18.61 15.77 -9.67
CA VAL A 432 -17.34 15.22 -10.18
C VAL A 432 -17.52 13.74 -10.58
N PRO A 433 -16.59 13.16 -11.37
CA PRO A 433 -16.61 11.74 -11.69
C PRO A 433 -16.66 10.85 -10.46
N VAL A 434 -17.53 9.84 -10.49
CA VAL A 434 -17.68 8.82 -9.45
C VAL A 434 -17.38 7.46 -10.07
N GLU A 435 -16.41 6.74 -9.52
CA GLU A 435 -15.90 5.49 -10.06
C GLU A 435 -15.75 4.45 -8.95
N LEU A 436 -15.70 3.17 -9.33
CA LEU A 436 -15.27 2.13 -8.41
C LEU A 436 -13.76 2.17 -8.21
N ALA A 437 -13.33 1.91 -6.99
CA ALA A 437 -11.90 1.72 -6.70
C ALA A 437 -11.35 0.49 -7.44
N ASN A 438 -10.23 0.67 -8.16
CA ASN A 438 -9.65 -0.37 -9.01
C ASN A 438 -8.95 -1.52 -8.25
N GLY A 439 -8.89 -1.47 -6.92
CA GLY A 439 -8.16 -2.46 -6.09
C GLY A 439 -8.94 -3.74 -5.79
N GLY A 440 -10.24 -3.80 -6.09
CA GLY A 440 -11.11 -4.94 -5.77
C GLY A 440 -11.26 -5.17 -4.25
N PRO A 441 -11.67 -6.39 -3.82
CA PRO A 441 -12.01 -6.69 -2.42
C PRO A 441 -10.81 -6.62 -1.45
N HIS A 442 -9.59 -6.53 -1.94
CA HIS A 442 -8.38 -6.47 -1.10
C HIS A 442 -7.72 -5.09 -1.11
N THR A 443 -8.41 -4.05 -1.61
CA THR A 443 -7.88 -2.67 -1.70
C THR A 443 -7.30 -2.18 -0.37
N VAL A 444 -8.00 -2.43 0.73
CA VAL A 444 -7.56 -2.00 2.08
C VAL A 444 -6.27 -2.72 2.48
N ALA A 445 -6.21 -4.05 2.38
CA ALA A 445 -5.04 -4.82 2.76
C ALA A 445 -3.82 -4.51 1.86
N GLN A 446 -4.04 -4.35 0.54
CA GLN A 446 -2.98 -3.91 -0.38
C GLN A 446 -2.48 -2.51 -0.03
N GLY A 447 -3.38 -1.60 0.29
CA GLY A 447 -3.04 -0.27 0.78
C GLY A 447 -2.29 -0.30 2.11
N ALA A 448 -2.63 -1.21 3.01
CA ALA A 448 -1.89 -1.43 4.25
C ALA A 448 -0.44 -1.86 3.96
N ALA A 449 -0.19 -2.78 3.02
CA ALA A 449 1.18 -3.12 2.62
C ALA A 449 1.95 -1.92 2.04
N GLN A 450 1.25 -0.95 1.42
CA GLN A 450 1.87 0.28 0.94
C GLN A 450 2.34 1.21 2.08
N LEU A 451 1.79 1.10 3.29
CA LEU A 451 2.35 1.81 4.45
C LEU A 451 3.82 1.46 4.68
N VAL A 452 4.23 0.24 4.30
CA VAL A 452 5.60 -0.25 4.39
C VAL A 452 6.39 0.03 3.12
N LEU A 453 5.81 -0.15 1.93
CA LEU A 453 6.51 -0.01 0.66
C LEU A 453 6.70 1.45 0.24
N ALA A 454 5.69 2.31 0.41
CA ALA A 454 5.74 3.69 -0.07
C ALA A 454 6.93 4.50 0.47
N PRO A 455 7.33 4.39 1.75
CA PRO A 455 8.54 5.03 2.28
C PRO A 455 9.82 4.60 1.59
N VAL A 456 9.94 3.34 1.15
CA VAL A 456 11.12 2.82 0.43
C VAL A 456 11.34 3.58 -0.88
N PHE A 457 10.27 4.03 -1.50
CA PHE A 457 10.25 4.80 -2.74
C PHE A 457 10.15 6.32 -2.52
N GLY A 458 10.18 6.78 -1.28
CA GLY A 458 10.07 8.20 -0.93
C GLY A 458 8.71 8.82 -1.23
N ARG A 459 7.64 8.02 -1.26
CA ARG A 459 6.28 8.44 -1.65
C ARG A 459 5.36 8.80 -0.51
N ALA A 460 5.65 8.29 0.69
CA ALA A 460 4.87 8.57 1.89
C ALA A 460 5.75 8.45 3.12
N GLU A 461 5.33 9.10 4.20
CA GLU A 461 5.87 8.88 5.53
C GLU A 461 4.99 7.87 6.26
N ALA A 462 5.60 6.95 7.02
CA ALA A 462 4.90 6.04 7.91
C ALA A 462 5.54 6.06 9.29
N ALA A 463 4.70 6.02 10.32
CA ALA A 463 5.14 5.85 11.71
C ALA A 463 5.25 4.35 12.01
N PHE A 464 6.48 3.85 12.12
CA PHE A 464 6.75 2.47 12.50
C PHE A 464 6.89 2.33 14.02
N SER A 465 6.76 1.09 14.50
CA SER A 465 7.19 0.72 15.85
C SER A 465 8.67 1.03 16.03
N PRO A 466 9.12 1.47 17.23
CA PRO A 466 10.53 1.61 17.50
C PRO A 466 11.26 0.27 17.32
N PRO A 467 12.55 0.27 16.96
CA PRO A 467 13.31 -0.97 16.82
C PRO A 467 13.31 -1.71 18.16
N LEU A 468 13.02 -3.01 18.11
CA LEU A 468 13.06 -3.88 19.29
C LEU A 468 14.45 -3.82 19.91
N PRO A 469 14.57 -3.66 21.25
CA PRO A 469 15.85 -3.71 21.91
C PRO A 469 16.52 -5.07 21.63
N PRO A 470 17.85 -5.13 21.46
CA PRO A 470 18.54 -6.40 21.23
C PRO A 470 18.18 -7.36 22.37
N SER A 471 17.69 -8.55 22.01
CA SER A 471 17.32 -9.59 22.98
C SER A 471 18.49 -9.81 23.94
N ARG A 472 18.26 -9.61 25.23
CA ARG A 472 19.25 -9.89 26.30
C ARG A 472 19.40 -11.40 26.45
N THR A 473 19.89 -12.08 25.41
CA THR A 473 20.39 -13.44 25.52
C THR A 473 21.78 -13.38 26.12
N GLY A 474 21.91 -13.60 27.42
CA GLY A 474 23.22 -13.82 28.03
C GLY A 474 23.49 -13.27 29.41
N GLN A 475 22.50 -12.90 30.19
CA GLN A 475 22.79 -12.67 31.63
C GLN A 475 22.67 -13.99 32.36
N LYS A 476 23.82 -14.73 32.43
CA LYS A 476 23.98 -15.82 33.38
C LYS A 476 23.78 -15.27 34.80
N ILE A 477 22.72 -15.74 35.46
CA ILE A 477 22.55 -15.59 36.90
C ILE A 477 23.69 -16.38 37.53
N ARG A 478 24.55 -15.70 38.26
CA ARG A 478 25.52 -16.30 39.18
C ARG A 478 24.89 -16.45 40.57
#